data_524e61703ee81e896a9fae5e17b5ad6d
#
_entry.id   524e61703ee81e896a9fae5e17b5ad6d
#
_cell.length_a   1.000
_cell.length_b   1.000
_cell.length_c   1.000
_cell.angle_alpha   90.00
_cell.angle_beta   90.00
_cell.angle_gamma   90.00
#
_symmetry.space_group_name_H-M   'P 1'
#
loop_
_entity.id
_entity.type
_entity.pdbx_description
1 polymer ?
#
loop_
_entity_poly.entity_id
_entity_poly.type
_entity_poly.pdbx_seq_one_letter_code
_entity_poly.pdbx_strand_id
1 'polypeptide(L)'
;MYIRTEQTLAAFAVRLTRDGTSPSPTGTSLPGAQRGITLVELLVVLALLAVLAAVALPNLERLTASMTRDTQLEHIKNQIATLGATAMLDGRDYVVLGTDPEAATDFAAHLVGRTPYPLDVPDGWVVVIEEPILVRASGVCLGGRVTLTHEELEPVHVDLEAPFCRVDAS
;
A
#
# COMPACT_ATOMS: atom_id res chain seq x y z
N MET A 1 13.45 10.76 -17.01
CA MET A 1 12.60 10.93 -18.20
C MET A 1 11.24 11.40 -17.73
N TYR A 2 11.08 12.73 -17.68
CA TYR A 2 9.88 13.41 -17.19
C TYR A 2 8.79 13.32 -18.26
N ILE A 3 7.67 12.67 -17.95
CA ILE A 3 6.48 12.74 -18.79
C ILE A 3 5.58 13.84 -18.23
N ARG A 4 5.57 14.92 -18.99
CA ARG A 4 4.72 16.10 -18.84
C ARG A 4 3.28 15.74 -19.19
N THR A 5 2.40 15.65 -18.20
CA THR A 5 0.95 15.60 -18.38
C THR A 5 0.34 16.96 -18.06
N GLU A 6 0.56 17.91 -18.94
CA GLU A 6 -0.27 19.11 -19.03
C GLU A 6 -0.88 19.15 -20.43
N GLN A 7 -2.12 19.55 -20.50
CA GLN A 7 -2.94 19.89 -21.66
C GLN A 7 -4.02 18.88 -22.04
N THR A 8 -5.16 18.96 -21.36
CA THR A 8 -6.46 18.83 -22.05
C THR A 8 -7.56 19.53 -21.22
N LEU A 9 -7.43 20.83 -21.00
CA LEU A 9 -8.50 21.71 -20.54
C LEU A 9 -8.57 22.93 -21.44
N ALA A 10 -8.84 22.72 -22.71
CA ALA A 10 -9.19 23.82 -23.60
C ALA A 10 -10.16 23.31 -24.65
N ALA A 11 -11.23 24.03 -24.80
CA ALA A 11 -12.23 23.95 -25.86
C ALA A 11 -13.57 23.30 -25.47
N PHE A 12 -14.26 23.93 -24.51
CA PHE A 12 -15.72 23.97 -24.61
C PHE A 12 -16.14 25.45 -24.75
N ALA A 13 -15.80 26.04 -25.89
CA ALA A 13 -16.33 27.31 -26.29
C ALA A 13 -17.73 27.11 -26.87
N VAL A 14 -18.75 27.36 -26.04
CA VAL A 14 -20.14 27.48 -26.51
C VAL A 14 -20.24 28.70 -27.40
N ARG A 15 -20.43 28.47 -28.69
CA ARG A 15 -20.85 29.49 -29.64
C ARG A 15 -22.26 29.95 -29.29
N LEU A 16 -22.41 31.15 -28.72
CA LEU A 16 -23.66 31.88 -28.66
C LEU A 16 -23.94 32.48 -30.04
N THR A 17 -24.71 31.82 -30.84
CA THR A 17 -25.36 32.44 -31.99
C THR A 17 -26.51 33.24 -31.47
N ARG A 18 -26.37 34.53 -31.66
CA ARG A 18 -27.37 35.58 -31.36
C ARG A 18 -28.34 35.62 -32.53
N ASP A 19 -29.47 34.94 -32.43
CA ASP A 19 -30.63 35.21 -33.26
C ASP A 19 -31.68 35.94 -32.46
N GLY A 20 -31.85 37.18 -32.87
CA GLY A 20 -32.88 38.06 -32.33
C GLY A 20 -34.22 37.75 -32.99
N THR A 21 -35.12 37.15 -32.25
CA THR A 21 -36.56 37.24 -32.55
C THR A 21 -37.31 37.16 -31.24
N SER A 22 -37.83 38.28 -30.77
CA SER A 22 -38.77 38.32 -29.66
C SER A 22 -40.12 37.79 -30.08
N PRO A 23 -40.66 36.83 -29.35
CA PRO A 23 -42.08 36.80 -29.05
C PRO A 23 -42.27 37.01 -27.55
N SER A 24 -43.04 37.97 -27.17
CA SER A 24 -43.58 38.11 -25.81
C SER A 24 -44.45 36.89 -25.48
N PRO A 25 -44.07 36.09 -24.48
CA PRO A 25 -45.05 35.23 -23.85
C PRO A 25 -45.51 35.94 -22.57
N THR A 26 -46.77 36.33 -22.57
CA THR A 26 -47.56 36.46 -21.36
C THR A 26 -47.57 35.07 -20.68
N GLY A 27 -46.46 34.74 -20.01
CA GLY A 27 -46.35 33.60 -19.16
C GLY A 27 -46.60 34.01 -17.72
N THR A 28 -47.76 33.64 -17.20
CA THR A 28 -48.11 33.68 -15.79
C THR A 28 -47.03 32.84 -15.04
N SER A 29 -46.01 33.52 -14.54
CA SER A 29 -45.05 32.89 -13.62
C SER A 29 -45.78 32.59 -12.32
N LEU A 30 -46.13 31.34 -12.15
CA LEU A 30 -46.49 30.80 -10.82
C LEU A 30 -45.35 31.14 -9.88
N PRO A 31 -45.58 31.83 -8.76
CA PRO A 31 -44.57 32.02 -7.77
C PRO A 31 -44.20 30.68 -7.21
N GLY A 32 -43.13 30.08 -7.72
CA GLY A 32 -42.50 28.94 -7.09
C GLY A 32 -42.08 29.38 -5.69
N ALA A 33 -42.77 28.87 -4.69
CA ALA A 33 -42.43 29.12 -3.31
C ALA A 33 -40.99 28.66 -3.09
N GLN A 34 -40.04 29.60 -3.13
CA GLN A 34 -38.66 29.34 -2.70
C GLN A 34 -38.71 29.04 -1.19
N ARG A 35 -38.79 27.77 -0.86
CA ARG A 35 -38.66 27.32 0.52
C ARG A 35 -37.20 27.51 0.90
N GLY A 36 -36.88 28.56 1.63
CA GLY A 36 -35.62 28.75 2.27
C GLY A 36 -35.43 27.69 3.35
N ILE A 37 -34.26 27.08 3.41
CA ILE A 37 -33.88 26.18 4.50
C ILE A 37 -33.79 27.01 5.78
N THR A 38 -34.42 26.55 6.85
CA THR A 38 -34.32 27.21 8.14
C THR A 38 -32.98 26.92 8.80
N LEU A 39 -32.46 27.85 9.60
CA LEU A 39 -31.24 27.67 10.36
C LEU A 39 -31.31 26.47 11.28
N VAL A 40 -32.50 26.22 11.84
CA VAL A 40 -32.75 25.05 12.71
C VAL A 40 -32.66 23.73 11.91
N GLU A 41 -33.18 23.67 10.70
CA GLU A 41 -33.11 22.51 9.83
C GLU A 41 -31.64 22.15 9.49
N LEU A 42 -30.83 23.17 9.20
CA LEU A 42 -29.41 22.99 8.97
C LEU A 42 -28.69 22.44 10.22
N LEU A 43 -29.01 22.99 11.40
CA LEU A 43 -28.42 22.52 12.66
C LEU A 43 -28.78 21.06 12.95
N VAL A 44 -30.04 20.66 12.73
CA VAL A 44 -30.47 19.26 12.92
C VAL A 44 -29.74 18.32 11.96
N VAL A 45 -29.61 18.71 10.68
CA VAL A 45 -28.89 17.91 9.68
C VAL A 45 -27.42 17.75 10.08
N LEU A 46 -26.76 18.83 10.50
CA LEU A 46 -25.36 18.76 10.95
C LEU A 46 -25.20 17.89 12.20
N ALA A 47 -26.14 17.97 13.15
CA ALA A 47 -26.12 17.12 14.34
C ALA A 47 -26.27 15.63 13.98
N LEU A 48 -27.18 15.30 13.06
CA LEU A 48 -27.35 13.92 12.59
C LEU A 48 -26.12 13.42 11.85
N LEU A 49 -25.51 14.24 10.98
CA LEU A 49 -24.28 13.89 10.30
C LEU A 49 -23.11 13.66 11.26
N ALA A 50 -23.01 14.49 12.32
CA ALA A 50 -21.99 14.32 13.35
C ALA A 50 -22.13 12.99 14.10
N VAL A 51 -23.37 12.57 14.43
CA VAL A 51 -23.64 11.28 15.07
C VAL A 51 -23.29 10.12 14.15
N LEU A 52 -23.65 10.19 12.87
CA LEU A 52 -23.31 9.18 11.88
C LEU A 52 -21.78 9.06 11.68
N ALA A 53 -21.10 10.20 11.61
CA ALA A 53 -19.64 10.22 11.48
C ALA A 53 -18.96 9.58 12.70
N ALA A 54 -19.43 9.86 13.91
CA ALA A 54 -18.86 9.28 15.13
C ALA A 54 -18.89 7.75 15.17
N VAL A 55 -19.87 7.12 14.52
CA VAL A 55 -19.96 5.65 14.40
C VAL A 55 -19.12 5.11 13.23
N ALA A 56 -19.04 5.86 12.13
CA ALA A 56 -18.37 5.40 10.92
C ALA A 56 -16.83 5.49 11.00
N LEU A 57 -16.29 6.54 11.64
CA LEU A 57 -14.86 6.80 11.72
C LEU A 57 -14.04 5.65 12.33
N PRO A 58 -14.39 5.07 13.52
CA PRO A 58 -13.58 4.02 14.12
C PRO A 58 -13.51 2.74 13.28
N ASN A 59 -14.56 2.45 12.50
CA ASN A 59 -14.56 1.30 11.60
C ASN A 59 -13.64 1.51 10.40
N LEU A 60 -13.56 2.74 9.90
CA LEU A 60 -12.68 3.08 8.79
C LEU A 60 -11.21 3.00 9.20
N GLU A 61 -10.85 3.47 10.39
CA GLU A 61 -9.49 3.38 10.93
C GLU A 61 -9.02 1.92 11.05
N ARG A 62 -9.86 1.04 11.55
CA ARG A 62 -9.53 -0.41 11.64
C ARG A 62 -9.34 -1.04 10.28
N LEU A 63 -10.18 -0.70 9.31
CA LEU A 63 -10.09 -1.22 7.95
C LEU A 63 -8.79 -0.76 7.26
N THR A 64 -8.45 0.51 7.38
CA THR A 64 -7.20 1.03 6.80
C THR A 64 -5.96 0.41 7.45
N ALA A 65 -5.97 0.21 8.78
CA ALA A 65 -4.86 -0.43 9.48
C ALA A 65 -4.64 -1.88 9.02
N SER A 66 -5.71 -2.67 8.82
CA SER A 66 -5.58 -4.04 8.32
C SER A 66 -5.02 -4.09 6.90
N MET A 67 -5.54 -3.25 6.00
CA MET A 67 -5.04 -3.16 4.62
C MET A 67 -3.57 -2.77 4.55
N THR A 68 -3.13 -1.87 5.42
CA THR A 68 -1.72 -1.45 5.49
C THR A 68 -0.82 -2.63 5.89
N ARG A 69 -1.21 -3.41 6.91
CA ARG A 69 -0.45 -4.57 7.37
C ARG A 69 -0.34 -5.66 6.31
N ASP A 70 -1.45 -5.97 5.64
CA ASP A 70 -1.45 -6.96 4.54
C ASP A 70 -0.51 -6.52 3.41
N THR A 71 -0.52 -5.24 3.07
CA THR A 71 0.39 -4.69 2.05
C THR A 71 1.84 -4.76 2.48
N GLN A 72 2.14 -4.48 3.74
CA GLN A 72 3.49 -4.57 4.31
C GLN A 72 4.00 -6.02 4.32
N LEU A 73 3.17 -6.98 4.70
CA LEU A 73 3.49 -8.40 4.66
C LEU A 73 3.83 -8.86 3.24
N GLU A 74 2.99 -8.49 2.28
CA GLU A 74 3.24 -8.81 0.87
C GLU A 74 4.50 -8.12 0.33
N HIS A 75 4.81 -6.93 0.80
CA HIS A 75 6.06 -6.25 0.46
C HIS A 75 7.29 -7.06 0.89
N ILE A 76 7.33 -7.54 2.13
CA ILE A 76 8.42 -8.36 2.64
C ILE A 76 8.53 -9.68 1.86
N LYS A 77 7.41 -10.37 1.62
CA LYS A 77 7.37 -11.61 0.83
C LYS A 77 7.89 -11.40 -0.59
N ASN A 78 7.51 -10.30 -1.23
CA ASN A 78 7.98 -9.96 -2.58
C ASN A 78 9.48 -9.68 -2.64
N GLN A 79 10.04 -9.01 -1.64
CA GLN A 79 11.48 -8.82 -1.55
C GLN A 79 12.20 -10.16 -1.49
N ILE A 80 11.72 -11.08 -0.65
CA ILE A 80 12.29 -12.42 -0.52
C ILE A 80 12.17 -13.21 -1.82
N ALA A 81 11.01 -13.17 -2.48
CA ALA A 81 10.78 -13.87 -3.73
C ALA A 81 11.67 -13.38 -4.89
N THR A 82 12.11 -12.12 -4.84
CA THR A 82 12.97 -11.51 -5.88
C THR A 82 14.45 -11.62 -5.60
N LEU A 83 14.86 -12.18 -4.45
CA LEU A 83 16.27 -12.29 -4.04
C LEU A 83 17.16 -12.98 -5.08
N GLY A 84 16.69 -14.08 -5.66
CA GLY A 84 17.44 -14.82 -6.69
C GLY A 84 17.72 -13.96 -7.91
N ALA A 85 16.72 -13.20 -8.38
CA ALA A 85 16.89 -12.32 -9.51
C ALA A 85 17.83 -11.15 -9.20
N THR A 86 17.74 -10.59 -7.99
CA THR A 86 18.64 -9.51 -7.54
C THR A 86 20.08 -9.98 -7.47
N ALA A 87 20.33 -11.16 -6.88
CA ALA A 87 21.66 -11.74 -6.79
C ALA A 87 22.30 -11.98 -8.18
N MET A 88 21.48 -12.43 -9.14
CA MET A 88 21.90 -12.66 -10.52
C MET A 88 22.21 -11.35 -11.26
N LEU A 89 21.42 -10.32 -11.05
CA LEU A 89 21.65 -9.00 -11.68
C LEU A 89 22.90 -8.32 -11.12
N ASP A 90 23.12 -8.43 -9.82
CA ASP A 90 24.26 -7.81 -9.15
C ASP A 90 25.55 -8.65 -9.26
N GLY A 91 25.45 -9.91 -9.69
CA GLY A 91 26.57 -10.83 -9.80
C GLY A 91 27.25 -11.13 -8.45
N ARG A 92 26.48 -11.11 -7.35
CA ARG A 92 26.99 -11.27 -5.98
C ARG A 92 26.20 -12.31 -5.20
N ASP A 93 26.94 -13.01 -4.32
CA ASP A 93 26.32 -13.88 -3.34
C ASP A 93 25.74 -13.04 -2.19
N TYR A 94 24.48 -13.27 -1.87
CA TYR A 94 23.81 -12.63 -0.75
C TYR A 94 23.55 -13.65 0.38
N VAL A 95 23.54 -13.12 1.58
CA VAL A 95 23.03 -13.80 2.76
C VAL A 95 21.91 -12.97 3.37
N VAL A 96 20.75 -13.57 3.59
CA VAL A 96 19.63 -12.92 4.26
C VAL A 96 19.72 -13.26 5.73
N LEU A 97 19.74 -12.20 6.53
CA LEU A 97 19.75 -12.26 7.99
C LEU A 97 18.44 -11.70 8.51
N GLY A 98 18.01 -12.20 9.68
CA GLY A 98 16.88 -11.59 10.39
C GLY A 98 17.19 -10.18 10.85
N THR A 99 16.14 -9.49 11.31
CA THR A 99 16.29 -8.15 11.93
C THR A 99 16.70 -8.22 13.38
N ASP A 100 16.80 -9.43 13.96
CA ASP A 100 17.27 -9.62 15.33
C ASP A 100 18.79 -9.38 15.42
N PRO A 101 19.26 -8.37 16.17
CA PRO A 101 20.67 -8.05 16.28
C PRO A 101 21.48 -9.14 17.00
N GLU A 102 20.85 -9.94 17.87
CA GLU A 102 21.54 -11.02 18.56
C GLU A 102 21.83 -12.18 17.61
N ALA A 103 20.86 -12.54 16.77
CA ALA A 103 21.03 -13.55 15.75
C ALA A 103 22.09 -13.16 14.69
N ALA A 104 22.20 -11.89 14.36
CA ALA A 104 23.17 -11.39 13.39
C ALA A 104 24.62 -11.64 13.80
N THR A 105 24.94 -11.71 15.09
CA THR A 105 26.29 -11.98 15.60
C THR A 105 26.67 -13.45 15.45
N ASP A 106 25.74 -14.35 15.62
CA ASP A 106 25.97 -15.81 15.49
C ASP A 106 26.22 -16.22 14.02
N PHE A 107 25.72 -15.42 13.07
CA PHE A 107 25.88 -15.68 11.63
C PHE A 107 27.14 -15.07 11.03
N ALA A 108 28.02 -14.44 11.81
CA ALA A 108 29.22 -13.79 11.31
C ALA A 108 30.11 -14.71 10.45
N ALA A 109 30.15 -16.02 10.77
CA ALA A 109 30.89 -17.01 9.99
C ALA A 109 30.31 -17.22 8.56
N HIS A 110 29.02 -16.99 8.38
CA HIS A 110 28.34 -17.09 7.09
C HIS A 110 28.51 -15.88 6.19
N LEU A 111 29.03 -14.77 6.75
CA LEU A 111 29.30 -13.53 6.01
C LEU A 111 30.60 -13.57 5.20
N VAL A 112 31.48 -14.56 5.43
CA VAL A 112 32.77 -14.62 4.75
C VAL A 112 32.56 -14.72 3.23
N GLY A 113 32.96 -13.70 2.50
CA GLY A 113 32.85 -13.61 1.04
C GLY A 113 31.43 -13.40 0.50
N ARG A 114 30.49 -13.04 1.36
CA ARG A 114 29.09 -12.78 1.01
C ARG A 114 28.66 -11.39 1.46
N THR A 115 27.65 -10.85 0.79
CA THR A 115 27.08 -9.54 1.14
C THR A 115 25.77 -9.74 1.89
N PRO A 116 25.59 -9.15 3.08
CA PRO A 116 24.29 -9.13 3.72
C PRO A 116 23.25 -8.46 2.82
N TYR A 117 22.10 -9.10 2.65
CA TYR A 117 21.00 -8.48 1.92
C TYR A 117 20.23 -7.56 2.87
N PRO A 118 20.11 -6.26 2.53
CA PRO A 118 19.32 -5.33 3.34
C PRO A 118 17.85 -5.55 3.08
N LEU A 119 17.16 -6.28 3.97
CA LEU A 119 15.70 -6.35 3.93
C LEU A 119 15.12 -5.00 4.37
N ASP A 120 14.23 -4.45 3.53
CA ASP A 120 13.42 -3.29 3.89
C ASP A 120 12.20 -3.78 4.69
N VAL A 121 12.30 -3.66 6.00
CA VAL A 121 11.28 -4.15 6.93
C VAL A 121 10.53 -2.95 7.50
N PRO A 122 9.21 -2.84 7.24
CA PRO A 122 8.39 -1.75 7.77
C PRO A 122 8.35 -1.75 9.30
N ASP A 123 8.07 -0.58 9.88
CA ASP A 123 7.94 -0.41 11.32
C ASP A 123 6.91 -1.38 11.92
N GLY A 124 7.25 -1.94 13.07
CA GLY A 124 6.41 -2.90 13.79
C GLY A 124 6.57 -4.36 13.34
N TRP A 125 7.31 -4.63 12.26
CA TRP A 125 7.62 -5.98 11.82
C TRP A 125 9.01 -6.41 12.28
N VAL A 126 9.11 -7.68 12.67
CA VAL A 126 10.37 -8.35 12.98
C VAL A 126 10.50 -9.59 12.11
N VAL A 127 11.65 -9.73 11.48
CA VAL A 127 11.99 -10.88 10.64
C VAL A 127 12.95 -11.76 11.41
N VAL A 128 12.50 -12.96 11.77
CA VAL A 128 13.30 -13.96 12.46
C VAL A 128 13.69 -15.05 11.45
N ILE A 129 14.96 -15.34 11.36
CA ILE A 129 15.53 -16.37 10.49
C ILE A 129 16.34 -17.32 11.37
N GLU A 130 15.95 -18.60 11.42
CA GLU A 130 16.63 -19.60 12.24
C GLU A 130 18.00 -19.97 11.67
N GLU A 131 18.08 -20.08 10.33
CA GLU A 131 19.31 -20.37 9.60
C GLU A 131 19.49 -19.34 8.47
N PRO A 132 20.72 -18.81 8.26
CA PRO A 132 20.97 -17.83 7.22
C PRO A 132 20.59 -18.33 5.83
N ILE A 133 19.76 -17.60 5.12
CA ILE A 133 19.34 -17.97 3.77
C ILE A 133 20.40 -17.48 2.79
N LEU A 134 21.00 -18.45 2.08
CA LEU A 134 22.06 -18.16 1.12
C LEU A 134 21.50 -18.11 -0.28
N VAL A 135 21.82 -17.02 -0.98
CA VAL A 135 21.45 -16.79 -2.38
C VAL A 135 22.70 -16.53 -3.19
N ARG A 136 22.94 -17.36 -4.19
CA ARG A 136 24.14 -17.27 -5.03
C ARG A 136 23.96 -16.27 -6.16
N ALA A 137 25.07 -15.73 -6.66
CA ALA A 137 25.13 -14.89 -7.86
C ALA A 137 24.51 -15.55 -9.12
N SER A 138 24.39 -16.89 -9.12
CA SER A 138 23.68 -17.64 -10.17
C SER A 138 22.16 -17.56 -10.07
N GLY A 139 21.60 -16.90 -9.03
CA GLY A 139 20.18 -16.87 -8.73
C GLY A 139 19.68 -18.07 -7.91
N VAL A 140 20.57 -19.02 -7.60
CA VAL A 140 20.20 -20.20 -6.80
C VAL A 140 20.07 -19.81 -5.34
N CYS A 141 18.91 -20.07 -4.78
CA CYS A 141 18.59 -19.92 -3.37
C CYS A 141 18.60 -21.31 -2.69
N LEU A 142 19.21 -21.40 -1.52
CA LEU A 142 19.29 -22.66 -0.79
C LEU A 142 18.03 -22.99 0.02
N GLY A 143 17.07 -22.06 0.02
CA GLY A 143 15.85 -22.20 0.81
C GLY A 143 16.08 -21.88 2.28
N GLY A 144 15.03 -22.03 3.07
CA GLY A 144 15.04 -21.77 4.51
C GLY A 144 13.66 -21.39 5.03
N ARG A 145 13.58 -21.11 6.33
CA ARG A 145 12.36 -20.64 6.98
C ARG A 145 12.54 -19.23 7.48
N VAL A 146 11.54 -18.40 7.20
CA VAL A 146 11.42 -17.03 7.69
C VAL A 146 10.16 -16.93 8.52
N THR A 147 10.28 -16.41 9.74
CA THR A 147 9.14 -16.09 10.59
C THR A 147 8.98 -14.59 10.67
N LEU A 148 7.83 -14.11 10.23
CA LEU A 148 7.45 -12.71 10.26
C LEU A 148 6.54 -12.49 11.45
N THR A 149 6.94 -11.61 12.37
CA THR A 149 6.18 -11.27 13.57
C THR A 149 5.81 -9.81 13.59
N HIS A 150 4.62 -9.52 14.09
CA HIS A 150 4.12 -8.16 14.31
C HIS A 150 3.38 -8.15 15.64
N GLU A 151 3.45 -7.05 16.42
CA GLU A 151 2.88 -6.98 17.78
C GLU A 151 1.39 -7.36 17.85
N GLU A 152 0.63 -7.08 16.80
CA GLU A 152 -0.83 -7.28 16.77
C GLU A 152 -1.28 -8.51 15.97
N LEU A 153 -0.36 -9.30 15.41
CA LEU A 153 -0.67 -10.42 14.53
C LEU A 153 -0.03 -11.72 15.03
N GLU A 154 -0.67 -12.83 14.68
CA GLU A 154 -0.04 -14.14 14.85
C GLU A 154 1.19 -14.24 13.94
N PRO A 155 2.26 -14.92 14.39
CA PRO A 155 3.46 -15.13 13.59
C PRO A 155 3.14 -15.82 12.25
N VAL A 156 3.65 -15.27 11.16
CA VAL A 156 3.49 -15.84 9.82
C VAL A 156 4.78 -16.57 9.45
N HIS A 157 4.68 -17.87 9.21
CA HIS A 157 5.80 -18.70 8.76
C HIS A 157 5.81 -18.75 7.24
N VAL A 158 6.97 -18.47 6.66
CA VAL A 158 7.18 -18.48 5.22
C VAL A 158 8.30 -19.49 4.94
N ASP A 159 7.96 -20.59 4.33
CA ASP A 159 8.94 -21.56 3.87
C ASP A 159 9.41 -21.21 2.46
N LEU A 160 10.71 -21.13 2.29
CA LEU A 160 11.35 -20.80 1.03
C LEU A 160 11.88 -22.07 0.39
N GLU A 161 11.33 -22.43 -0.74
CA GLU A 161 11.76 -23.62 -1.46
C GLU A 161 12.97 -23.35 -2.37
N ALA A 162 13.97 -24.22 -2.24
CA ALA A 162 15.08 -24.28 -3.18
C ALA A 162 14.57 -24.79 -4.55
N PRO A 163 15.17 -24.40 -5.70
CA PRO A 163 16.36 -23.55 -5.81
C PRO A 163 16.06 -22.06 -6.05
N PHE A 164 14.79 -21.61 -5.98
CA PHE A 164 14.38 -20.29 -6.42
C PHE A 164 13.83 -19.36 -5.32
N CYS A 165 13.92 -19.74 -4.06
CA CYS A 165 13.27 -19.04 -2.95
C CYS A 165 11.76 -18.83 -3.19
N ARG A 166 11.08 -19.82 -3.75
CA ARG A 166 9.64 -19.73 -3.94
C ARG A 166 8.97 -19.67 -2.58
N VAL A 167 8.12 -18.68 -2.42
CA VAL A 167 7.32 -18.53 -1.22
C VAL A 167 6.09 -19.41 -1.37
N ASP A 168 5.98 -20.45 -0.57
CA ASP A 168 4.73 -21.18 -0.44
C ASP A 168 3.80 -20.41 0.50
N ALA A 169 2.69 -19.95 -0.05
CA ALA A 169 1.62 -19.34 0.73
C ALA A 169 0.82 -20.50 1.36
N SER A 170 1.15 -20.83 2.62
CA SER A 170 0.33 -21.72 3.45
C SER A 170 -0.73 -20.91 4.18
#